data_00ceff34a488a804d83a835df5f4f568
#
_entry.id   00ceff34a488a804d83a835df5f4f568
#
_cell.length_a   1.000
_cell.length_b   1.000
_cell.length_c   1.000
_cell.angle_alpha   90.00
_cell.angle_beta   90.00
_cell.angle_gamma   90.00
#
_symmetry.space_group_name_H-M   'P 1'
#
loop_
_entity.id
_entity.type
_entity.pdbx_description
1 polymer ?
#
loop_
_entity_poly.entity_id
_entity_poly.type
_entity_poly.pdbx_seq_one_letter_code
_entity_poly.pdbx_strand_id
1 'polypeptide(L)'
;SNYSPIALNIFIQDNVLVTYHHQTLESLNKVVYKYMNTLDAELDCADVVILILDMMVDKYFNFVYALEDSVYHFEDRHVDDRFNKMVMDSVFKLRSDLIKVKRVLFPMQELIDTMKQNGDLIIDNKHSLYIQHIDDHLIKQRNIIRTAQEMTNEIRENFESYTSFRMNSIMQVLTLVSVIFSPLTFIAGIYGMNFVNMPALHLHYGYYICLAVMFVIAVVLIIFFRRKKWF
;
A
#
# COMPACT_ATOMS: atom_id res chain seq x y z
N SER A 1 0.82 3.98 15.95
CA SER A 1 2.03 4.29 16.71
C SER A 1 2.89 5.23 15.89
N ASN A 2 3.24 6.39 16.50
CA ASN A 2 4.17 7.34 15.88
C ASN A 2 5.59 6.77 16.02
N TYR A 3 6.10 6.16 14.98
CA TYR A 3 7.52 5.78 14.93
C TYR A 3 8.34 7.01 14.53
N SER A 4 9.08 7.56 15.48
CA SER A 4 10.15 8.51 15.22
C SER A 4 11.48 7.84 15.50
N PRO A 5 12.40 7.76 14.53
CA PRO A 5 13.72 7.22 14.77
C PRO A 5 14.49 8.07 15.77
N ILE A 6 15.17 7.43 16.72
CA ILE A 6 16.03 8.08 17.69
C ILE A 6 17.47 7.89 17.21
N ALA A 7 18.19 9.00 17.03
CA ALA A 7 19.59 8.93 16.66
C ALA A 7 20.44 8.48 17.87
N LEU A 8 21.30 7.50 17.63
CA LEU A 8 22.33 7.05 18.55
C LEU A 8 23.69 7.41 17.95
N ASN A 9 24.46 8.24 18.64
CA ASN A 9 25.82 8.56 18.28
C ASN A 9 26.77 7.74 19.15
N ILE A 10 27.75 7.10 18.53
CA ILE A 10 28.75 6.27 19.19
C ILE A 10 30.12 6.86 18.89
N PHE A 11 30.89 7.14 19.92
CA PHE A 11 32.26 7.64 19.82
C PHE A 11 33.19 6.64 20.50
N ILE A 12 34.28 6.30 19.83
CA ILE A 12 35.28 5.38 20.33
C ILE A 12 36.64 6.13 20.32
N GLN A 13 37.29 6.13 21.44
CA GLN A 13 38.65 6.63 21.56
C GLN A 13 39.42 5.71 22.50
N ASP A 14 40.51 5.12 21.99
CA ASP A 14 41.31 4.12 22.71
C ASP A 14 40.44 2.98 23.28
N ASN A 15 40.33 2.87 24.58
CA ASN A 15 39.50 1.85 25.25
C ASN A 15 38.25 2.47 25.91
N VAL A 16 37.80 3.63 25.43
CA VAL A 16 36.59 4.34 25.93
C VAL A 16 35.53 4.42 24.83
N LEU A 17 34.35 3.92 25.13
CA LEU A 17 33.16 4.03 24.29
C LEU A 17 32.16 4.96 24.93
N VAL A 18 31.77 6.00 24.18
CA VAL A 18 30.77 6.99 24.63
C VAL A 18 29.53 6.92 23.70
N THR A 19 28.36 6.78 24.28
CA THR A 19 27.09 6.83 23.53
C THR A 19 26.32 8.09 23.89
N TYR A 20 25.78 8.79 22.87
CA TYR A 20 24.94 9.95 23.05
C TYR A 20 23.58 9.78 22.36
N HIS A 21 22.51 9.98 23.08
CA HIS A 21 21.14 9.87 22.60
C HIS A 21 20.19 10.81 23.40
N HIS A 22 19.14 11.33 22.72
CA HIS A 22 18.21 12.29 23.33
C HIS A 22 17.12 11.66 24.23
N GLN A 23 16.87 10.37 24.08
CA GLN A 23 15.82 9.65 24.82
C GLN A 23 16.38 8.33 25.36
N THR A 24 15.85 7.86 26.47
CA THR A 24 16.24 6.58 27.05
C THR A 24 16.00 5.44 26.07
N LEU A 25 17.05 4.71 25.74
CA LEU A 25 17.03 3.53 24.89
C LEU A 25 17.09 2.27 25.78
N GLU A 26 15.92 1.67 26.06
CA GLU A 26 15.87 0.42 26.87
C GLU A 26 16.76 -0.70 26.31
N SER A 27 16.88 -0.73 24.99
CA SER A 27 17.72 -1.70 24.29
C SER A 27 19.19 -1.51 24.65
N LEU A 28 19.67 -0.26 24.66
CA LEU A 28 21.05 0.05 25.04
C LEU A 28 21.31 -0.32 26.50
N ASN A 29 20.36 -0.01 27.39
CA ASN A 29 20.48 -0.40 28.79
C ASN A 29 20.59 -1.91 28.99
N LYS A 30 19.88 -2.71 28.17
CA LYS A 30 20.01 -4.18 28.20
C LYS A 30 21.39 -4.67 27.78
N VAL A 31 22.00 -4.05 26.75
CA VAL A 31 23.38 -4.40 26.32
C VAL A 31 24.36 -4.04 27.41
N VAL A 32 24.28 -2.81 27.93
CA VAL A 32 25.16 -2.37 29.03
C VAL A 32 25.03 -3.28 30.24
N TYR A 33 23.80 -3.63 30.64
CA TYR A 33 23.57 -4.56 31.76
C TYR A 33 24.13 -5.96 31.48
N LYS A 34 23.93 -6.50 30.28
CA LYS A 34 24.49 -7.79 29.87
C LYS A 34 26.02 -7.75 29.90
N TYR A 35 26.63 -6.68 29.38
CA TYR A 35 28.08 -6.46 29.41
C TYR A 35 28.62 -6.40 30.85
N MET A 36 28.00 -5.61 31.72
CA MET A 36 28.42 -5.47 33.11
C MET A 36 28.31 -6.78 33.93
N ASN A 37 27.45 -7.69 33.54
CA ASN A 37 27.26 -8.98 34.24
C ASN A 37 28.00 -10.16 33.60
N THR A 38 28.69 -9.95 32.47
CA THR A 38 29.52 -10.97 31.82
C THR A 38 30.96 -10.82 32.34
N LEU A 39 31.21 -11.28 33.56
CA LEU A 39 32.42 -11.07 34.32
C LEU A 39 33.70 -11.77 33.78
N ASP A 40 33.58 -12.65 32.76
CA ASP A 40 34.68 -13.53 32.33
C ASP A 40 35.19 -13.28 30.89
N ALA A 41 34.67 -12.28 30.18
CA ALA A 41 35.15 -11.99 28.80
C ALA A 41 35.86 -10.64 28.77
N GLU A 42 37.10 -10.60 28.37
CA GLU A 42 37.78 -9.39 27.89
C GLU A 42 37.08 -8.92 26.61
N LEU A 43 35.98 -8.17 26.77
CA LEU A 43 35.29 -7.53 25.66
C LEU A 43 35.94 -6.21 25.36
N ASP A 44 36.31 -5.97 24.11
CA ASP A 44 36.81 -4.69 23.67
C ASP A 44 35.69 -3.72 23.23
N CYS A 45 36.02 -2.48 22.88
CA CYS A 45 35.06 -1.51 22.42
C CYS A 45 34.33 -1.94 21.12
N ALA A 46 35.02 -2.71 20.25
CA ALA A 46 34.45 -3.21 19.00
C ALA A 46 33.38 -4.26 19.26
N ASP A 47 33.58 -5.20 20.19
CA ASP A 47 32.58 -6.15 20.62
C ASP A 47 31.27 -5.46 21.08
N VAL A 48 31.40 -4.40 21.88
CA VAL A 48 30.23 -3.65 22.40
C VAL A 48 29.49 -2.94 21.30
N VAL A 49 30.19 -2.32 20.34
CA VAL A 49 29.56 -1.67 19.17
C VAL A 49 28.82 -2.68 18.32
N ILE A 50 29.44 -3.81 18.01
CA ILE A 50 28.83 -4.89 17.24
C ILE A 50 27.56 -5.40 17.94
N LEU A 51 27.61 -5.62 19.26
CA LEU A 51 26.44 -6.03 20.02
C LEU A 51 25.31 -5.00 20.02
N ILE A 52 25.62 -3.71 20.05
CA ILE A 52 24.63 -2.63 19.94
C ILE A 52 23.97 -2.66 18.55
N LEU A 53 24.77 -2.78 17.49
CA LEU A 53 24.26 -2.83 16.11
C LEU A 53 23.39 -4.07 15.87
N ASP A 54 23.84 -5.25 16.29
CA ASP A 54 23.11 -6.50 16.19
C ASP A 54 21.72 -6.40 16.85
N MET A 55 21.70 -5.93 18.09
CA MET A 55 20.44 -5.75 18.82
C MET A 55 19.51 -4.70 18.18
N MET A 56 20.05 -3.62 17.60
CA MET A 56 19.25 -2.62 16.89
C MET A 56 18.62 -3.24 15.63
N VAL A 57 19.41 -4.00 14.87
CA VAL A 57 18.95 -4.68 13.65
C VAL A 57 17.87 -5.72 13.99
N ASP A 58 18.08 -6.52 15.02
CA ASP A 58 17.11 -7.52 15.48
C ASP A 58 15.78 -6.90 15.94
N LYS A 59 15.85 -5.74 16.58
CA LYS A 59 14.63 -5.02 16.98
C LYS A 59 13.80 -4.57 15.77
N TYR A 60 14.46 -4.19 14.69
CA TYR A 60 13.76 -3.84 13.46
C TYR A 60 13.11 -5.03 12.77
N PHE A 61 13.61 -6.26 12.95
CA PHE A 61 12.99 -7.46 12.39
C PHE A 61 11.53 -7.61 12.81
N ASN A 62 11.26 -7.52 14.10
CA ASN A 62 9.89 -7.66 14.63
C ASN A 62 8.96 -6.61 14.01
N PHE A 63 9.46 -5.41 13.78
CA PHE A 63 8.69 -4.33 13.19
C PHE A 63 8.46 -4.56 11.69
N VAL A 64 9.49 -4.98 10.95
CA VAL A 64 9.41 -5.29 9.52
C VAL A 64 8.44 -6.44 9.26
N TYR A 65 8.49 -7.52 10.06
CA TYR A 65 7.53 -8.62 9.97
C TYR A 65 6.09 -8.19 10.27
N ALA A 66 5.89 -7.36 11.30
CA ALA A 66 4.55 -6.84 11.61
C ALA A 66 3.97 -5.97 10.46
N LEU A 67 4.82 -5.24 9.74
CA LEU A 67 4.42 -4.50 8.54
C LEU A 67 4.09 -5.45 7.39
N GLU A 68 4.91 -6.46 7.15
CA GLU A 68 4.69 -7.49 6.15
C GLU A 68 3.36 -8.23 6.39
N ASP A 69 3.13 -8.73 7.60
CA ASP A 69 1.86 -9.38 7.99
C ASP A 69 0.65 -8.46 7.76
N SER A 70 0.83 -7.16 8.05
CA SER A 70 -0.23 -6.18 7.80
C SER A 70 -0.55 -6.04 6.30
N VAL A 71 0.46 -6.13 5.42
CA VAL A 71 0.26 -6.10 3.95
C VAL A 71 -0.49 -7.36 3.50
N TYR A 72 -0.03 -8.55 3.93
CA TYR A 72 -0.70 -9.82 3.61
C TYR A 72 -2.16 -9.84 4.08
N HIS A 73 -2.44 -9.31 5.27
CA HIS A 73 -3.80 -9.22 5.77
C HIS A 73 -4.73 -8.39 4.87
N PHE A 74 -4.22 -7.36 4.18
CA PHE A 74 -5.00 -6.59 3.19
C PHE A 74 -5.16 -7.35 1.87
N GLU A 75 -4.21 -8.19 1.50
CA GLU A 75 -4.30 -9.00 0.29
C GLU A 75 -5.35 -10.11 0.41
N ASP A 76 -5.43 -10.76 1.57
CA ASP A 76 -6.36 -11.88 1.83
C ASP A 76 -7.84 -11.46 2.00
N ARG A 77 -8.13 -10.17 2.15
CA ARG A 77 -9.52 -9.69 2.30
C ARG A 77 -10.35 -9.94 1.03
N HIS A 78 -11.62 -10.26 1.21
CA HIS A 78 -12.58 -10.42 0.11
C HIS A 78 -12.61 -9.17 -0.79
N VAL A 79 -12.84 -9.38 -2.09
CA VAL A 79 -12.77 -8.33 -3.13
C VAL A 79 -13.63 -7.10 -2.78
N ASP A 80 -14.83 -7.30 -2.21
CA ASP A 80 -15.73 -6.20 -1.83
C ASP A 80 -15.20 -5.36 -0.66
N ASP A 81 -14.49 -5.97 0.29
CA ASP A 81 -13.85 -5.29 1.42
C ASP A 81 -12.54 -4.61 1.02
N ARG A 82 -11.80 -5.18 0.07
CA ARG A 82 -10.52 -4.61 -0.42
C ARG A 82 -10.69 -3.21 -1.01
N PHE A 83 -11.84 -2.94 -1.61
CA PHE A 83 -12.08 -1.72 -2.37
C PHE A 83 -12.85 -0.66 -1.58
N ASN A 84 -12.93 -0.80 -0.27
CA ASN A 84 -13.45 0.25 0.60
C ASN A 84 -12.40 1.37 0.77
N LYS A 85 -12.83 2.63 0.73
CA LYS A 85 -11.97 3.81 0.95
C LYS A 85 -11.16 3.70 2.24
N MET A 86 -11.73 3.18 3.32
CA MET A 86 -11.04 2.99 4.60
C MET A 86 -9.87 2.01 4.51
N VAL A 87 -9.97 0.98 3.66
CA VAL A 87 -8.90 0.02 3.41
C VAL A 87 -7.75 0.71 2.70
N MET A 88 -8.05 1.53 1.69
CA MET A 88 -7.02 2.29 0.96
C MET A 88 -6.29 3.28 1.84
N ASP A 89 -6.99 3.99 2.72
CA ASP A 89 -6.35 4.89 3.70
C ASP A 89 -5.38 4.13 4.62
N SER A 90 -5.72 2.90 4.99
CA SER A 90 -4.86 2.01 5.79
C SER A 90 -3.63 1.55 5.00
N VAL A 91 -3.80 1.20 3.72
CA VAL A 91 -2.70 0.82 2.81
C VAL A 91 -1.73 2.00 2.60
N PHE A 92 -2.24 3.22 2.41
CA PHE A 92 -1.39 4.42 2.31
C PHE A 92 -0.60 4.69 3.57
N LYS A 93 -1.20 4.49 4.75
CA LYS A 93 -0.52 4.62 6.03
C LYS A 93 0.59 3.58 6.16
N LEU A 94 0.30 2.33 5.82
CA LEU A 94 1.26 1.23 5.84
C LEU A 94 2.45 1.51 4.90
N ARG A 95 2.18 2.00 3.69
CA ARG A 95 3.22 2.44 2.75
C ARG A 95 4.10 3.55 3.34
N SER A 96 3.49 4.52 4.03
CA SER A 96 4.24 5.57 4.72
C SER A 96 5.17 4.99 5.79
N ASP A 97 4.71 4.00 6.55
CA ASP A 97 5.50 3.37 7.59
C ASP A 97 6.64 2.51 6.99
N LEU A 98 6.41 1.80 5.90
CA LEU A 98 7.46 1.11 5.13
C LEU A 98 8.56 2.08 4.64
N ILE A 99 8.18 3.28 4.18
CA ILE A 99 9.14 4.30 3.76
C ILE A 99 9.98 4.81 4.95
N LYS A 100 9.36 4.98 6.13
CA LYS A 100 10.08 5.42 7.33
C LYS A 100 11.13 4.40 7.76
N VAL A 101 10.78 3.11 7.75
CA VAL A 101 11.72 2.02 8.07
C VAL A 101 12.84 1.95 7.05
N LYS A 102 12.52 2.06 5.78
CA LYS A 102 13.52 2.11 4.70
C LYS A 102 14.58 3.19 4.95
N ARG A 103 14.15 4.39 5.39
CA ARG A 103 15.07 5.50 5.71
C ARG A 103 16.05 5.20 6.84
N VAL A 104 15.75 4.24 7.69
CA VAL A 104 16.65 3.82 8.77
C VAL A 104 17.55 2.68 8.30
N LEU A 105 16.98 1.66 7.65
CA LEU A 105 17.74 0.47 7.27
C LEU A 105 18.76 0.71 6.16
N PHE A 106 18.52 1.65 5.25
CA PHE A 106 19.48 1.95 4.18
C PHE A 106 20.79 2.55 4.72
N PRO A 107 20.78 3.61 5.55
CA PRO A 107 22.00 4.11 6.16
C PRO A 107 22.70 3.10 7.08
N MET A 108 21.94 2.22 7.75
CA MET A 108 22.54 1.15 8.55
C MET A 108 23.30 0.16 7.66
N GLN A 109 22.74 -0.20 6.50
CA GLN A 109 23.45 -1.05 5.53
C GLN A 109 24.73 -0.38 5.03
N GLU A 110 24.67 0.91 4.68
CA GLU A 110 25.81 1.67 4.23
C GLU A 110 26.90 1.76 5.30
N LEU A 111 26.49 1.89 6.57
CA LEU A 111 27.43 1.85 7.71
C LEU A 111 28.14 0.48 7.77
N ILE A 112 27.41 -0.62 7.71
CA ILE A 112 27.98 -1.98 7.73
C ILE A 112 28.92 -2.21 6.54
N ASP A 113 28.52 -1.77 5.34
CA ASP A 113 29.36 -1.88 4.15
C ASP A 113 30.68 -1.08 4.30
N THR A 114 30.60 0.12 4.89
CA THR A 114 31.78 0.95 5.19
C THR A 114 32.69 0.29 6.23
N MET A 115 32.14 -0.29 7.29
CA MET A 115 32.90 -1.03 8.29
C MET A 115 33.62 -2.23 7.69
N LYS A 116 32.99 -2.97 6.77
CA LYS A 116 33.63 -4.07 6.05
C LYS A 116 34.77 -3.62 5.17
N GLN A 117 34.68 -2.44 4.55
CA GLN A 117 35.68 -1.92 3.63
C GLN A 117 36.90 -1.35 4.38
N ASN A 118 36.69 -0.60 5.46
CA ASN A 118 37.73 0.10 6.16
C ASN A 118 38.54 -0.79 7.13
N GLY A 119 37.92 -1.88 7.61
CA GLY A 119 38.54 -2.82 8.54
C GLY A 119 38.82 -2.27 9.95
N ASP A 120 38.48 -1.01 10.23
CA ASP A 120 38.89 -0.31 11.46
C ASP A 120 38.29 -0.91 12.75
N LEU A 121 37.16 -1.65 12.64
CA LEU A 121 36.50 -2.34 13.76
C LEU A 121 36.59 -3.86 13.63
N ILE A 122 37.24 -4.38 12.60
CA ILE A 122 37.38 -5.82 12.37
C ILE A 122 38.77 -6.22 12.81
N ILE A 123 38.93 -6.44 14.11
CA ILE A 123 40.24 -6.78 14.71
C ILE A 123 40.51 -8.27 14.52
N ASP A 124 39.51 -9.13 14.42
CA ASP A 124 39.67 -10.57 14.31
C ASP A 124 38.56 -11.23 13.42
N ASN A 125 38.71 -12.54 13.20
CA ASN A 125 37.76 -13.34 12.46
C ASN A 125 36.34 -13.41 13.13
N LYS A 126 36.26 -13.24 14.46
CA LYS A 126 35.04 -13.25 15.22
C LYS A 126 34.22 -12.01 14.88
N HIS A 127 34.79 -10.83 14.88
CA HIS A 127 34.13 -9.57 14.48
C HIS A 127 33.63 -9.63 13.04
N SER A 128 34.42 -10.19 12.12
CA SER A 128 34.05 -10.38 10.73
C SER A 128 32.75 -11.23 10.60
N LEU A 129 32.64 -12.33 11.36
CA LEU A 129 31.46 -13.19 11.34
C LEU A 129 30.22 -12.49 11.88
N TYR A 130 30.35 -11.72 12.98
CA TYR A 130 29.23 -10.96 13.53
C TYR A 130 28.77 -9.85 12.59
N ILE A 131 29.66 -9.11 11.98
CA ILE A 131 29.34 -8.06 11.00
C ILE A 131 28.67 -8.68 9.78
N GLN A 132 29.12 -9.85 9.32
CA GLN A 132 28.44 -10.57 8.24
C GLN A 132 27.03 -11.00 8.63
N HIS A 133 26.82 -11.48 9.85
CA HIS A 133 25.49 -11.83 10.36
C HIS A 133 24.54 -10.63 10.36
N ILE A 134 25.01 -9.46 10.84
CA ILE A 134 24.25 -8.21 10.82
C ILE A 134 23.89 -7.80 9.38
N ASP A 135 24.83 -7.93 8.46
CA ASP A 135 24.64 -7.64 7.03
C ASP A 135 23.56 -8.53 6.41
N ASP A 136 23.62 -9.84 6.66
CA ASP A 136 22.64 -10.80 6.16
C ASP A 136 21.23 -10.47 6.69
N HIS A 137 21.14 -10.06 7.96
CA HIS A 137 19.88 -9.61 8.57
C HIS A 137 19.34 -8.34 7.91
N LEU A 138 20.19 -7.35 7.65
CA LEU A 138 19.80 -6.12 6.96
C LEU A 138 19.35 -6.39 5.52
N ILE A 139 20.05 -7.25 4.79
CA ILE A 139 19.67 -7.67 3.44
C ILE A 139 18.28 -8.33 3.45
N LYS A 140 18.05 -9.23 4.41
CA LYS A 140 16.74 -9.90 4.57
C LYS A 140 15.64 -8.90 4.85
N GLN A 141 15.83 -7.98 5.79
CA GLN A 141 14.85 -6.93 6.12
C GLN A 141 14.55 -6.01 4.93
N ARG A 142 15.58 -5.63 4.16
CA ARG A 142 15.42 -4.84 2.94
C ARG A 142 14.57 -5.56 1.89
N ASN A 143 14.81 -6.86 1.71
CA ASN A 143 14.02 -7.66 0.77
C ASN A 143 12.56 -7.74 1.19
N ILE A 144 12.28 -7.97 2.48
CA ILE A 144 10.90 -7.96 3.02
C ILE A 144 10.22 -6.62 2.75
N ILE A 145 10.90 -5.49 3.06
CA ILE A 145 10.34 -4.15 2.82
C ILE A 145 10.08 -3.92 1.34
N ARG A 146 10.98 -4.37 0.45
CA ARG A 146 10.79 -4.23 -1.00
C ARG A 146 9.56 -5.00 -1.45
N THR A 147 9.44 -6.26 -1.06
CA THR A 147 8.27 -7.09 -1.39
C THR A 147 6.98 -6.47 -0.85
N ALA A 148 6.96 -6.03 0.40
CA ALA A 148 5.82 -5.36 1.00
C ALA A 148 5.44 -4.06 0.26
N GLN A 149 6.43 -3.29 -0.25
CA GLN A 149 6.17 -2.11 -1.07
C GLN A 149 5.59 -2.47 -2.44
N GLU A 150 6.09 -3.52 -3.08
CA GLU A 150 5.58 -4.03 -4.35
C GLU A 150 4.11 -4.47 -4.19
N MET A 151 3.80 -5.23 -3.14
CA MET A 151 2.42 -5.65 -2.82
C MET A 151 1.49 -4.46 -2.54
N THR A 152 1.93 -3.44 -1.78
CA THR A 152 1.10 -2.25 -1.56
C THR A 152 0.82 -1.47 -2.84
N ASN A 153 1.75 -1.46 -3.80
CA ASN A 153 1.53 -0.88 -5.12
C ASN A 153 0.51 -1.70 -5.92
N GLU A 154 0.63 -3.02 -5.91
CA GLU A 154 -0.31 -3.93 -6.58
C GLU A 154 -1.74 -3.77 -6.02
N ILE A 155 -1.90 -3.73 -4.70
CA ILE A 155 -3.20 -3.46 -4.06
C ILE A 155 -3.78 -2.14 -4.56
N ARG A 156 -2.98 -1.08 -4.66
CA ARG A 156 -3.41 0.22 -5.17
C ARG A 156 -3.83 0.17 -6.64
N GLU A 157 -3.04 -0.47 -7.49
CA GLU A 157 -3.34 -0.60 -8.93
C GLU A 157 -4.62 -1.41 -9.15
N ASN A 158 -4.80 -2.48 -8.40
CA ASN A 158 -6.02 -3.27 -8.42
C ASN A 158 -7.24 -2.44 -7.97
N PHE A 159 -7.09 -1.60 -6.95
CA PHE A 159 -8.14 -0.68 -6.52
C PHE A 159 -8.51 0.34 -7.59
N GLU A 160 -7.51 0.98 -8.22
CA GLU A 160 -7.72 1.95 -9.31
C GLU A 160 -8.43 1.29 -10.50
N SER A 161 -8.00 0.08 -10.88
CA SER A 161 -8.61 -0.71 -11.94
C SER A 161 -10.07 -1.06 -11.64
N TYR A 162 -10.34 -1.56 -10.43
CA TYR A 162 -11.70 -1.89 -10.00
C TYR A 162 -12.62 -0.66 -9.97
N THR A 163 -12.12 0.46 -9.44
CA THR A 163 -12.88 1.72 -9.40
C THR A 163 -13.22 2.21 -10.81
N SER A 164 -12.26 2.13 -11.73
CA SER A 164 -12.47 2.46 -13.14
C SER A 164 -13.49 1.53 -13.80
N PHE A 165 -13.40 0.22 -13.55
CA PHE A 165 -14.38 -0.75 -14.04
C PHE A 165 -15.79 -0.44 -13.51
N ARG A 166 -15.92 -0.18 -12.22
CA ARG A 166 -17.21 0.18 -11.59
C ARG A 166 -17.77 1.49 -12.15
N MET A 167 -16.93 2.50 -12.35
CA MET A 167 -17.32 3.77 -12.97
C MET A 167 -17.83 3.54 -14.40
N ASN A 168 -17.12 2.76 -15.21
CA ASN A 168 -17.53 2.41 -16.55
C ASN A 168 -18.87 1.65 -16.57
N SER A 169 -19.07 0.73 -15.64
CA SER A 169 -20.34 0.00 -15.50
C SER A 169 -21.50 0.94 -15.17
N ILE A 170 -21.33 1.88 -14.23
CA ILE A 170 -22.34 2.89 -13.90
C ILE A 170 -22.64 3.78 -15.13
N MET A 171 -21.60 4.26 -15.83
CA MET A 171 -21.73 5.05 -17.06
C MET A 171 -22.49 4.28 -18.14
N GLN A 172 -22.21 2.99 -18.29
CA GLN A 172 -22.87 2.10 -19.23
C GLN A 172 -24.37 2.00 -18.95
N VAL A 173 -24.78 1.77 -17.69
CA VAL A 173 -26.19 1.72 -17.28
C VAL A 173 -26.86 3.07 -17.54
N LEU A 174 -26.23 4.18 -17.15
CA LEU A 174 -26.78 5.53 -17.37
C LEU A 174 -26.96 5.82 -18.87
N THR A 175 -25.96 5.49 -19.69
CA THR A 175 -26.02 5.64 -21.15
C THR A 175 -27.18 4.83 -21.73
N LEU A 176 -27.33 3.59 -21.29
CA LEU A 176 -28.37 2.68 -21.75
C LEU A 176 -29.78 3.23 -21.46
N VAL A 177 -29.99 3.67 -20.22
CA VAL A 177 -31.25 4.33 -19.83
C VAL A 177 -31.50 5.57 -20.72
N SER A 178 -30.50 6.44 -20.86
CA SER A 178 -30.62 7.67 -21.64
C SER A 178 -30.94 7.41 -23.11
N VAL A 179 -30.27 6.46 -23.75
CA VAL A 179 -30.46 6.13 -25.17
C VAL A 179 -31.84 5.51 -25.42
N ILE A 180 -32.36 4.71 -24.47
CA ILE A 180 -33.73 4.16 -24.59
C ILE A 180 -34.76 5.25 -24.41
N PHE A 181 -34.63 6.09 -23.38
CA PHE A 181 -35.65 7.11 -23.06
C PHE A 181 -35.63 8.31 -23.99
N SER A 182 -34.49 8.69 -24.57
CA SER A 182 -34.36 9.86 -25.44
C SER A 182 -35.33 9.84 -26.63
N PRO A 183 -35.42 8.81 -27.49
CA PRO A 183 -36.37 8.78 -28.58
C PRO A 183 -37.83 8.71 -28.12
N LEU A 184 -38.08 8.02 -26.99
CA LEU A 184 -39.43 7.94 -26.42
C LEU A 184 -39.92 9.32 -25.93
N THR A 185 -39.03 10.03 -25.21
CA THR A 185 -39.33 11.39 -24.71
C THR A 185 -39.50 12.37 -25.88
N PHE A 186 -38.69 12.23 -26.94
CA PHE A 186 -38.83 13.06 -28.14
C PHE A 186 -40.18 12.86 -28.82
N ILE A 187 -40.63 11.63 -29.02
CA ILE A 187 -41.95 11.31 -29.59
C ILE A 187 -43.07 11.88 -28.68
N ALA A 188 -43.00 11.60 -27.37
CA ALA A 188 -43.96 12.09 -26.42
C ALA A 188 -44.02 13.63 -26.39
N GLY A 189 -42.86 14.29 -26.52
CA GLY A 189 -42.73 15.75 -26.59
C GLY A 189 -43.43 16.34 -27.83
N ILE A 190 -43.25 15.72 -28.99
CA ILE A 190 -43.93 16.17 -30.23
C ILE A 190 -45.45 16.06 -30.06
N TYR A 191 -45.94 14.93 -29.56
CA TYR A 191 -47.37 14.76 -29.35
C TYR A 191 -47.93 15.55 -28.15
N GLY A 192 -47.08 16.04 -27.26
CA GLY A 192 -47.44 16.96 -26.18
C GLY A 192 -47.49 18.44 -26.59
N MET A 193 -47.20 18.78 -27.85
CA MET A 193 -47.25 20.15 -28.34
C MET A 193 -48.75 20.59 -28.57
N ASN A 194 -49.05 21.86 -28.27
CA ASN A 194 -50.41 22.41 -28.39
C ASN A 194 -50.66 23.05 -29.78
N PHE A 195 -50.27 22.38 -30.86
CA PHE A 195 -50.60 22.85 -32.21
C PHE A 195 -52.01 22.45 -32.62
N VAL A 196 -52.78 23.40 -33.23
CA VAL A 196 -54.17 23.20 -33.64
C VAL A 196 -54.28 22.20 -34.81
N ASN A 197 -53.29 22.13 -35.70
CA ASN A 197 -53.27 21.23 -36.87
C ASN A 197 -52.21 20.13 -36.70
N MET A 198 -52.54 19.07 -35.92
CA MET A 198 -51.78 17.84 -35.87
C MET A 198 -52.54 16.71 -36.54
N PRO A 199 -52.14 16.23 -37.74
CA PRO A 199 -52.89 15.23 -38.50
C PRO A 199 -53.13 13.91 -37.73
N ALA A 200 -52.12 13.50 -36.90
CA ALA A 200 -52.18 12.26 -36.15
C ALA A 200 -53.16 12.28 -34.95
N LEU A 201 -53.52 13.46 -34.42
CA LEU A 201 -54.48 13.58 -33.32
C LEU A 201 -55.93 13.35 -33.77
N HIS A 202 -56.23 13.51 -35.05
CA HIS A 202 -57.58 13.28 -35.61
C HIS A 202 -57.82 11.83 -36.02
N LEU A 203 -56.79 10.94 -35.94
CA LEU A 203 -56.94 9.51 -36.21
C LEU A 203 -57.54 8.80 -35.00
N HIS A 204 -58.64 8.05 -35.18
CA HIS A 204 -59.33 7.33 -34.11
C HIS A 204 -58.41 6.37 -33.32
N TYR A 205 -57.36 5.81 -33.99
CA TYR A 205 -56.36 4.90 -33.39
C TYR A 205 -55.00 5.55 -33.18
N GLY A 206 -54.85 6.86 -33.38
CA GLY A 206 -53.56 7.58 -33.37
C GLY A 206 -52.76 7.37 -32.08
N TYR A 207 -53.43 7.39 -30.92
CA TYR A 207 -52.83 7.13 -29.62
C TYR A 207 -52.23 5.71 -29.50
N TYR A 208 -52.97 4.70 -29.90
CA TYR A 208 -52.53 3.30 -29.82
C TYR A 208 -51.36 3.04 -30.79
N ILE A 209 -51.36 3.65 -31.98
CA ILE A 209 -50.28 3.55 -32.95
C ILE A 209 -49.01 4.21 -32.38
N CYS A 210 -49.09 5.37 -31.76
CA CYS A 210 -47.99 6.05 -31.14
C CYS A 210 -47.34 5.19 -30.02
N LEU A 211 -48.17 4.64 -29.13
CA LEU A 211 -47.68 3.74 -28.07
C LEU A 211 -47.02 2.46 -28.65
N ALA A 212 -47.61 1.87 -29.69
CA ALA A 212 -47.03 0.70 -30.34
C ALA A 212 -45.67 1.01 -30.97
N VAL A 213 -45.52 2.14 -31.64
CA VAL A 213 -44.24 2.60 -32.21
C VAL A 213 -43.19 2.81 -31.10
N MET A 214 -43.53 3.50 -30.01
CA MET A 214 -42.64 3.69 -28.86
C MET A 214 -42.21 2.37 -28.24
N PHE A 215 -43.14 1.43 -28.08
CA PHE A 215 -42.84 0.10 -27.57
C PHE A 215 -41.87 -0.69 -28.49
N VAL A 216 -42.08 -0.64 -29.80
CA VAL A 216 -41.22 -1.29 -30.77
C VAL A 216 -39.80 -0.71 -30.71
N ILE A 217 -39.68 0.63 -30.66
CA ILE A 217 -38.38 1.30 -30.52
C ILE A 217 -37.70 0.84 -29.24
N ALA A 218 -38.36 0.82 -28.10
CA ALA A 218 -37.79 0.35 -26.84
C ALA A 218 -37.31 -1.10 -26.92
N VAL A 219 -38.09 -2.00 -27.45
CA VAL A 219 -37.74 -3.43 -27.62
C VAL A 219 -36.53 -3.60 -28.57
N VAL A 220 -36.54 -2.90 -29.69
CA VAL A 220 -35.41 -2.95 -30.64
C VAL A 220 -34.10 -2.49 -29.98
N LEU A 221 -34.13 -1.39 -29.24
CA LEU A 221 -32.94 -0.88 -28.53
C LEU A 221 -32.49 -1.84 -27.45
N ILE A 222 -33.38 -2.41 -26.65
CA ILE A 222 -33.03 -3.43 -25.62
C ILE A 222 -32.36 -4.65 -26.28
N ILE A 223 -32.96 -5.17 -27.38
CA ILE A 223 -32.37 -6.31 -28.11
C ILE A 223 -31.01 -5.96 -28.68
N PHE A 224 -30.85 -4.75 -29.23
CA PHE A 224 -29.57 -4.26 -29.76
C PHE A 224 -28.49 -4.26 -28.67
N PHE A 225 -28.75 -3.65 -27.51
CA PHE A 225 -27.80 -3.58 -26.41
C PHE A 225 -27.49 -4.97 -25.82
N ARG A 226 -28.50 -5.85 -25.70
CA ARG A 226 -28.31 -7.23 -25.26
C ARG A 226 -27.39 -8.02 -26.22
N ARG A 227 -27.54 -7.84 -27.55
CA ARG A 227 -26.62 -8.45 -28.53
C ARG A 227 -25.19 -7.91 -28.43
N LYS A 228 -25.03 -6.65 -28.06
CA LYS A 228 -23.73 -6.02 -27.83
C LYS A 228 -23.10 -6.38 -26.47
N LYS A 229 -23.73 -7.24 -25.67
CA LYS A 229 -23.27 -7.65 -24.32
C LYS A 229 -23.07 -6.46 -23.37
N TRP A 230 -23.98 -5.50 -23.47
CA TRP A 230 -24.02 -4.38 -22.53
C TRP A 230 -24.82 -4.70 -21.26
N PHE A 231 -25.47 -5.84 -21.27
CA PHE A 231 -26.14 -6.52 -20.16
C PHE A 231 -25.48 -7.86 -19.90
#